data_d94ce15a787fe6bac1d154ae233de4db
#
_entry.id   d94ce15a787fe6bac1d154ae233de4db
#
_cell.length_a   1.000
_cell.length_b   1.000
_cell.length_c   1.000
_cell.angle_alpha   90.00
_cell.angle_beta   90.00
_cell.angle_gamma   90.00
#
_symmetry.space_group_name_H-M   'P 1'
#
loop_
_entity.id
_entity.type
_entity.pdbx_description
1 polymer ?
#
loop_
_entity_poly.entity_id
_entity_poly.type
_entity_poly.pdbx_seq_one_letter_code
_entity_poly.pdbx_strand_id
1 'polypeptide(L)'
;MKHLWAKFILVMILMPVSLMVGAASVDSSANAEWVAGKHYKVLPYAVRTRDASKIEVVELFWYGCPHCYDFNPVVHHWAEGLADDVDFWLSPATFGAVWKVHAQAFYAAQVLGVQEKIHQPLFDARVRDKKPLSSEAELARFFAGFGVNEKDFKKAFNSFSVKSKVDQANARGRSYRATGVPALIVNGKYRIGAKEAGGYENMIKVADFLIEKERAGLGK
;
A
#
# COMPACT_ATOMS: atom_id res chain seq x y z
N MET A 1 32.75 96.83 -0.02
CA MET A 1 31.80 96.79 -1.15
C MET A 1 32.12 95.50 -1.95
N LYS A 2 31.16 94.81 -2.27
CA LYS A 2 31.07 93.58 -3.10
C LYS A 2 30.97 92.25 -2.31
N HIS A 3 29.71 91.84 -2.23
CA HIS A 3 29.23 90.57 -1.70
C HIS A 3 29.56 89.41 -2.63
N LEU A 4 30.15 88.38 -2.10
CA LEU A 4 30.21 87.06 -2.78
C LEU A 4 29.30 86.03 -2.07
N TRP A 5 28.23 85.73 -2.74
CA TRP A 5 27.32 84.64 -2.32
C TRP A 5 27.89 83.32 -2.77
N ALA A 6 28.28 82.50 -1.82
CA ALA A 6 28.64 81.14 -2.09
C ALA A 6 27.38 80.28 -2.13
N LYS A 7 27.07 79.71 -3.29
CA LYS A 7 25.98 78.72 -3.50
C LYS A 7 26.46 77.33 -3.02
N PHE A 8 25.91 76.87 -1.91
CA PHE A 8 26.06 75.46 -1.52
C PHE A 8 25.16 74.64 -2.40
N ILE A 9 25.76 73.76 -3.23
CA ILE A 9 25.08 72.66 -3.98
C ILE A 9 25.04 71.46 -3.07
N LEU A 10 23.84 71.15 -2.56
CA LEU A 10 23.58 69.91 -1.81
C LEU A 10 23.45 68.75 -2.82
N VAL A 11 24.50 67.93 -2.94
CA VAL A 11 24.47 66.75 -3.73
C VAL A 11 23.79 65.62 -2.91
N MET A 12 22.55 65.34 -3.25
CA MET A 12 21.77 64.30 -2.65
C MET A 12 22.18 62.93 -3.31
N ILE A 13 23.03 62.13 -2.64
CA ILE A 13 23.44 60.81 -3.09
C ILE A 13 22.28 59.85 -2.85
N LEU A 14 21.57 59.52 -3.92
CA LEU A 14 20.60 58.42 -3.95
C LEU A 14 21.36 57.10 -3.92
N MET A 15 21.42 56.43 -2.75
CA MET A 15 21.85 55.06 -2.67
C MET A 15 20.73 54.14 -3.20
N PRO A 16 21.01 53.23 -4.16
CA PRO A 16 20.05 52.23 -4.52
C PRO A 16 19.97 51.17 -3.40
N VAL A 17 18.81 51.06 -2.77
CA VAL A 17 18.49 49.91 -1.88
C VAL A 17 18.31 48.69 -2.76
N SER A 18 19.36 47.87 -2.85
CA SER A 18 19.28 46.54 -3.46
C SER A 18 18.42 45.65 -2.57
N LEU A 19 17.15 45.46 -2.94
CA LEU A 19 16.32 44.36 -2.40
C LEU A 19 16.98 43.03 -2.80
N MET A 20 17.69 42.42 -1.86
CA MET A 20 18.02 40.99 -1.97
C MET A 20 16.71 40.21 -1.81
N VAL A 21 16.11 39.83 -2.93
CA VAL A 21 15.12 38.76 -2.99
C VAL A 21 15.88 37.49 -2.67
N GLY A 22 15.80 37.07 -1.42
CA GLY A 22 16.24 35.75 -1.00
C GLY A 22 15.40 34.73 -1.76
N ALA A 23 15.97 34.11 -2.81
CA ALA A 23 15.44 32.93 -3.40
C ALA A 23 15.46 31.87 -2.29
N ALA A 24 14.29 31.59 -1.69
CA ALA A 24 14.11 30.41 -0.88
C ALA A 24 14.43 29.22 -1.79
N SER A 25 15.57 28.60 -1.58
CA SER A 25 15.90 27.32 -2.18
C SER A 25 14.83 26.34 -1.71
N VAL A 26 13.88 26.03 -2.59
CA VAL A 26 12.97 24.91 -2.41
C VAL A 26 13.88 23.68 -2.35
N ASP A 27 13.94 23.10 -1.16
CA ASP A 27 14.74 21.93 -0.87
C ASP A 27 14.21 20.80 -1.77
N SER A 28 14.87 20.55 -2.91
CA SER A 28 14.55 19.50 -3.88
C SER A 28 15.04 18.13 -3.42
N SER A 29 15.27 17.92 -2.11
CA SER A 29 15.71 16.66 -1.54
C SER A 29 14.61 15.59 -1.41
N ALA A 30 13.39 15.83 -1.90
CA ALA A 30 12.25 14.93 -1.73
C ALA A 30 11.89 14.07 -2.96
N ASN A 31 12.59 14.16 -4.09
CA ASN A 31 12.35 13.29 -5.24
C ASN A 31 13.51 12.31 -5.46
N ALA A 32 13.65 11.31 -4.59
CA ALA A 32 14.29 10.08 -4.99
C ALA A 32 13.48 9.54 -6.17
N GLU A 33 14.03 9.63 -7.37
CA GLU A 33 13.34 9.19 -8.59
C GLU A 33 13.14 7.67 -8.53
N TRP A 34 11.89 7.23 -8.30
CA TRP A 34 11.56 5.81 -8.29
C TRP A 34 11.54 5.25 -9.71
N VAL A 35 12.52 4.40 -10.03
CA VAL A 35 12.79 3.93 -11.39
C VAL A 35 12.14 2.57 -11.64
N ALA A 36 11.36 2.48 -12.72
CA ALA A 36 10.80 1.23 -13.22
C ALA A 36 11.91 0.21 -13.56
N GLY A 37 11.67 -1.05 -13.21
CA GLY A 37 12.67 -2.11 -13.37
C GLY A 37 13.66 -2.24 -12.22
N LYS A 38 13.90 -1.16 -11.47
CA LYS A 38 14.76 -1.13 -10.29
C LYS A 38 13.95 -1.21 -8.99
N HIS A 39 13.06 -0.26 -8.74
CA HIS A 39 12.33 -0.13 -7.49
C HIS A 39 10.92 -0.73 -7.52
N TYR A 40 10.36 -0.87 -8.72
CA TYR A 40 9.08 -1.52 -8.98
C TYR A 40 9.08 -2.14 -10.39
N LYS A 41 8.14 -3.02 -10.65
CA LYS A 41 7.96 -3.65 -11.97
C LYS A 41 6.70 -3.10 -12.64
N VAL A 42 6.80 -2.75 -13.92
CA VAL A 42 5.62 -2.48 -14.77
C VAL A 42 5.09 -3.81 -15.26
N LEU A 43 3.82 -4.05 -15.08
CA LEU A 43 3.16 -5.26 -15.60
C LEU A 43 3.01 -5.17 -17.12
N PRO A 44 3.18 -6.27 -17.86
CA PRO A 44 3.10 -6.25 -19.33
C PRO A 44 1.70 -5.90 -19.84
N TYR A 45 0.68 -6.17 -19.04
CA TYR A 45 -0.71 -5.83 -19.31
C TYR A 45 -1.34 -5.30 -18.02
N ALA A 46 -2.12 -4.24 -18.13
CA ALA A 46 -2.91 -3.73 -17.01
C ALA A 46 -3.98 -4.76 -16.62
N VAL A 47 -4.07 -5.03 -15.33
CA VAL A 47 -5.13 -5.89 -14.76
C VAL A 47 -6.30 -4.98 -14.37
N ARG A 48 -7.51 -5.39 -14.73
CA ARG A 48 -8.71 -4.63 -14.42
C ARG A 48 -8.87 -4.44 -12.91
N THR A 49 -9.09 -3.19 -12.50
CA THR A 49 -9.41 -2.79 -11.12
C THR A 49 -10.87 -3.07 -10.77
N ARG A 50 -11.20 -3.08 -9.46
CA ARG A 50 -12.59 -3.26 -8.98
C ARG A 50 -13.45 -2.04 -9.30
N ASP A 51 -12.87 -0.85 -9.17
CA ASP A 51 -13.51 0.43 -9.42
C ASP A 51 -12.61 1.30 -10.30
N ALA A 52 -13.02 1.55 -11.52
CA ALA A 52 -12.26 2.35 -12.48
C ALA A 52 -12.26 3.86 -12.14
N SER A 53 -13.12 4.30 -11.22
CA SER A 53 -13.16 5.70 -10.74
C SER A 53 -12.12 5.99 -9.65
N LYS A 54 -11.47 4.95 -9.12
CA LYS A 54 -10.46 5.05 -8.04
C LYS A 54 -9.11 4.51 -8.48
N ILE A 55 -8.07 4.91 -7.77
CA ILE A 55 -6.73 4.34 -7.90
C ILE A 55 -6.66 3.13 -6.95
N GLU A 56 -6.63 1.94 -7.53
CA GLU A 56 -6.62 0.71 -6.74
C GLU A 56 -5.21 0.41 -6.22
N VAL A 57 -5.10 0.06 -4.93
CA VAL A 57 -3.90 -0.52 -4.35
C VAL A 57 -4.24 -1.84 -3.67
N VAL A 58 -3.59 -2.92 -4.12
CA VAL A 58 -3.82 -4.27 -3.60
C VAL A 58 -2.59 -4.76 -2.88
N GLU A 59 -2.73 -5.14 -1.61
CA GLU A 59 -1.69 -5.90 -0.94
C GLU A 59 -1.86 -7.39 -1.20
N LEU A 60 -0.82 -8.02 -1.76
CA LEU A 60 -0.70 -9.48 -1.77
C LEU A 60 0.03 -9.93 -0.52
N PHE A 61 -0.59 -10.80 0.25
CA PHE A 61 -0.07 -11.29 1.52
C PHE A 61 -0.31 -12.78 1.75
N TRP A 62 0.31 -13.35 2.77
CA TRP A 62 0.02 -14.68 3.27
C TRP A 62 0.21 -14.75 4.79
N TYR A 63 -0.76 -15.29 5.50
CA TYR A 63 -0.70 -15.42 6.97
C TYR A 63 0.49 -16.20 7.52
N GLY A 64 1.11 -17.07 6.73
CA GLY A 64 2.31 -17.81 7.13
C GLY A 64 3.63 -17.13 6.78
N CYS A 65 3.60 -15.90 6.24
CA CYS A 65 4.79 -15.16 5.84
C CYS A 65 5.27 -14.20 6.93
N PRO A 66 6.48 -14.40 7.52
CA PRO A 66 7.02 -13.47 8.51
C PRO A 66 7.16 -12.04 7.98
N HIS A 67 7.57 -11.88 6.73
CA HIS A 67 7.71 -10.56 6.10
C HIS A 67 6.36 -9.84 5.92
N CYS A 68 5.26 -10.58 5.68
CA CYS A 68 3.92 -9.99 5.66
C CYS A 68 3.47 -9.60 7.08
N TYR A 69 3.81 -10.41 8.08
CA TYR A 69 3.57 -10.10 9.48
C TYR A 69 4.24 -8.79 9.90
N ASP A 70 5.51 -8.62 9.55
CA ASP A 70 6.28 -7.40 9.86
C ASP A 70 5.77 -6.19 9.07
N PHE A 71 5.30 -6.39 7.82
CA PHE A 71 4.78 -5.32 6.98
C PHE A 71 3.36 -4.89 7.36
N ASN A 72 2.56 -5.78 7.95
CA ASN A 72 1.16 -5.54 8.26
C ASN A 72 0.89 -4.24 9.06
N PRO A 73 1.59 -3.93 10.18
CA PRO A 73 1.37 -2.66 10.88
C PRO A 73 1.78 -1.43 10.04
N VAL A 74 2.79 -1.55 9.19
CA VAL A 74 3.27 -0.44 8.35
C VAL A 74 2.21 -0.09 7.29
N VAL A 75 1.73 -1.10 6.56
CA VAL A 75 0.76 -0.88 5.48
C VAL A 75 -0.62 -0.48 6.01
N HIS A 76 -1.05 -1.01 7.16
CA HIS A 76 -2.32 -0.61 7.76
C HIS A 76 -2.30 0.84 8.24
N HIS A 77 -1.24 1.27 8.93
CA HIS A 77 -1.09 2.66 9.36
C HIS A 77 -1.07 3.62 8.15
N TRP A 78 -0.36 3.26 7.10
CA TRP A 78 -0.39 4.04 5.85
C TRP A 78 -1.78 4.10 5.22
N ALA A 79 -2.50 2.98 5.20
CA ALA A 79 -3.82 2.89 4.58
C ALA A 79 -4.87 3.79 5.27
N GLU A 80 -4.73 4.04 6.58
CA GLU A 80 -5.59 4.96 7.35
C GLU A 80 -5.48 6.42 6.87
N GLY A 81 -4.35 6.79 6.26
CA GLY A 81 -4.08 8.14 5.74
C GLY A 81 -4.40 8.33 4.25
N LEU A 82 -4.91 7.31 3.57
CA LEU A 82 -5.19 7.40 2.14
C LEU A 82 -6.38 8.30 1.83
N ALA A 83 -6.27 9.06 0.73
CA ALA A 83 -7.35 9.90 0.24
C ALA A 83 -8.52 9.04 -0.33
N ASP A 84 -9.71 9.63 -0.40
CA ASP A 84 -10.95 8.94 -0.82
C ASP A 84 -10.92 8.41 -2.27
N ASP A 85 -10.00 8.93 -3.09
CA ASP A 85 -9.82 8.48 -4.48
C ASP A 85 -8.94 7.23 -4.60
N VAL A 86 -8.40 6.71 -3.47
CA VAL A 86 -7.62 5.47 -3.44
C VAL A 86 -8.45 4.33 -2.85
N ASP A 87 -8.46 3.18 -3.53
CA ASP A 87 -9.15 1.96 -3.10
C ASP A 87 -8.11 0.91 -2.65
N PHE A 88 -7.76 0.92 -1.34
CA PHE A 88 -6.85 -0.07 -0.76
C PHE A 88 -7.60 -1.32 -0.29
N TRP A 89 -7.07 -2.50 -0.60
CA TRP A 89 -7.62 -3.76 -0.12
C TRP A 89 -6.62 -4.92 -0.14
N LEU A 90 -6.94 -5.98 0.60
CA LEU A 90 -6.10 -7.15 0.81
C LEU A 90 -6.49 -8.30 -0.11
N SER A 91 -5.51 -8.96 -0.73
CA SER A 91 -5.71 -10.17 -1.52
C SER A 91 -4.75 -11.27 -1.05
N PRO A 92 -5.25 -12.37 -0.48
CA PRO A 92 -4.38 -13.46 -0.07
C PRO A 92 -3.76 -14.15 -1.30
N ALA A 93 -2.46 -14.38 -1.26
CA ALA A 93 -1.75 -15.19 -2.25
C ALA A 93 -2.04 -16.70 -2.05
N THR A 94 -1.97 -17.47 -3.14
CA THR A 94 -2.40 -18.88 -3.18
C THR A 94 -1.35 -19.80 -3.83
N PHE A 95 -0.05 -19.57 -3.53
CA PHE A 95 1.06 -20.27 -4.18
C PHE A 95 1.19 -21.76 -3.82
N GLY A 96 0.47 -22.23 -2.80
CA GLY A 96 0.51 -23.62 -2.37
C GLY A 96 -0.77 -24.07 -1.66
N ALA A 97 -0.86 -25.34 -1.29
CA ALA A 97 -2.06 -25.89 -0.67
C ALA A 97 -2.46 -25.19 0.63
N VAL A 98 -1.51 -25.00 1.56
CA VAL A 98 -1.76 -24.29 2.84
C VAL A 98 -2.10 -22.83 2.60
N TRP A 99 -1.52 -22.20 1.58
CA TRP A 99 -1.86 -20.83 1.20
C TRP A 99 -3.33 -20.70 0.81
N LYS A 100 -3.85 -21.68 0.04
CA LYS A 100 -5.27 -21.70 -0.35
C LYS A 100 -6.18 -21.88 0.86
N VAL A 101 -5.80 -22.73 1.84
CA VAL A 101 -6.53 -22.89 3.10
C VAL A 101 -6.60 -21.58 3.86
N HIS A 102 -5.50 -20.83 3.95
CA HIS A 102 -5.46 -19.53 4.59
C HIS A 102 -6.24 -18.46 3.81
N ALA A 103 -6.19 -18.48 2.48
CA ALA A 103 -7.01 -17.62 1.63
C ALA A 103 -8.51 -17.89 1.84
N GLN A 104 -8.87 -19.17 1.97
CA GLN A 104 -10.24 -19.59 2.27
C GLN A 104 -10.69 -19.07 3.65
N ALA A 105 -9.82 -19.12 4.67
CA ALA A 105 -10.07 -18.55 5.99
C ALA A 105 -10.28 -17.03 5.95
N PHE A 106 -9.44 -16.31 5.18
CA PHE A 106 -9.58 -14.87 4.98
C PHE A 106 -10.96 -14.51 4.39
N TYR A 107 -11.37 -15.19 3.31
CA TYR A 107 -12.65 -14.91 2.68
C TYR A 107 -13.85 -15.40 3.52
N ALA A 108 -13.69 -16.48 4.31
CA ALA A 108 -14.69 -16.88 5.28
C ALA A 108 -14.87 -15.83 6.37
N ALA A 109 -13.77 -15.23 6.86
CA ALA A 109 -13.82 -14.12 7.82
C ALA A 109 -14.57 -12.90 7.27
N GLN A 110 -14.37 -12.57 5.98
CA GLN A 110 -15.13 -11.50 5.30
C GLN A 110 -16.63 -11.81 5.26
N VAL A 111 -17.01 -13.04 4.87
CA VAL A 111 -18.42 -13.46 4.79
C VAL A 111 -19.08 -13.43 6.16
N LEU A 112 -18.33 -13.74 7.22
CA LEU A 112 -18.79 -13.75 8.60
C LEU A 112 -18.73 -12.37 9.28
N GLY A 113 -18.20 -11.35 8.61
CA GLY A 113 -18.08 -9.99 9.16
C GLY A 113 -17.05 -9.86 10.30
N VAL A 114 -16.06 -10.76 10.37
CA VAL A 114 -15.06 -10.79 11.44
C VAL A 114 -13.61 -10.61 10.95
N GLN A 115 -13.43 -10.25 9.69
CA GLN A 115 -12.10 -10.19 9.05
C GLN A 115 -11.15 -9.23 9.80
N GLU A 116 -11.57 -8.04 10.13
CA GLU A 116 -10.75 -7.05 10.85
C GLU A 116 -10.34 -7.56 12.24
N LYS A 117 -11.30 -8.16 12.97
CA LYS A 117 -11.07 -8.73 14.31
C LYS A 117 -10.09 -9.91 14.30
N ILE A 118 -10.03 -10.68 13.22
CA ILE A 118 -9.26 -11.93 13.12
C ILE A 118 -7.93 -11.74 12.41
N HIS A 119 -7.77 -10.70 11.59
CA HIS A 119 -6.63 -10.56 10.68
C HIS A 119 -5.29 -10.60 11.42
N GLN A 120 -5.05 -9.69 12.36
CA GLN A 120 -3.81 -9.68 13.14
C GLN A 120 -3.67 -10.93 14.03
N PRO A 121 -4.69 -11.39 14.80
CA PRO A 121 -4.59 -12.63 15.57
C PRO A 121 -4.24 -13.86 14.72
N LEU A 122 -4.68 -13.94 13.49
CA LEU A 122 -4.34 -15.06 12.60
C LEU A 122 -2.87 -15.01 12.16
N PHE A 123 -2.35 -13.82 11.89
CA PHE A 123 -0.92 -13.62 11.69
C PHE A 123 -0.12 -14.02 12.95
N ASP A 124 -0.53 -13.55 14.13
CA ASP A 124 0.12 -13.87 15.41
C ASP A 124 0.19 -15.38 15.62
N ALA A 125 -0.95 -16.07 15.47
CA ALA A 125 -1.03 -17.50 15.62
C ALA A 125 -0.10 -18.25 14.64
N ARG A 126 -0.02 -17.78 13.40
CA ARG A 126 0.80 -18.42 12.36
C ARG A 126 2.30 -18.13 12.49
N VAL A 127 2.66 -16.86 12.70
CA VAL A 127 4.07 -16.43 12.65
C VAL A 127 4.73 -16.46 14.02
N ARG A 128 4.11 -15.82 15.02
CA ARG A 128 4.65 -15.74 16.39
C ARG A 128 4.49 -17.07 17.13
N ASP A 129 3.25 -17.59 17.17
CA ASP A 129 2.91 -18.77 17.98
C ASP A 129 3.18 -20.11 17.25
N LYS A 130 3.59 -20.07 15.97
CA LYS A 130 3.92 -21.24 15.12
C LYS A 130 2.79 -22.27 15.01
N LYS A 131 1.52 -21.88 15.24
CA LYS A 131 0.38 -22.79 15.08
C LYS A 131 0.18 -23.12 13.61
N PRO A 132 0.04 -24.39 13.21
CA PRO A 132 -0.07 -24.76 11.78
C PRO A 132 -1.31 -24.18 11.10
N LEU A 133 -2.48 -24.19 11.73
CA LEU A 133 -3.77 -23.71 11.20
C LEU A 133 -3.97 -24.08 9.72
N SER A 134 -3.57 -25.32 9.37
CA SER A 134 -3.48 -25.81 7.99
C SER A 134 -4.70 -26.61 7.54
N SER A 135 -5.68 -26.78 8.44
CA SER A 135 -6.92 -27.52 8.18
C SER A 135 -8.16 -26.71 8.58
N GLU A 136 -9.30 -27.05 7.95
CA GLU A 136 -10.60 -26.50 8.32
C GLU A 136 -10.90 -26.64 9.81
N ALA A 137 -10.60 -27.81 10.40
CA ALA A 137 -10.88 -28.08 11.81
C ALA A 137 -10.04 -27.21 12.76
N GLU A 138 -8.77 -26.96 12.45
CA GLU A 138 -7.91 -26.08 13.23
C GLU A 138 -8.38 -24.62 13.14
N LEU A 139 -8.75 -24.18 11.94
CA LEU A 139 -9.29 -22.85 11.71
C LEU A 139 -10.66 -22.69 12.38
N ALA A 140 -11.55 -23.68 12.32
CA ALA A 140 -12.86 -23.61 13.01
C ALA A 140 -12.67 -23.38 14.51
N ARG A 141 -11.77 -24.12 15.17
CA ARG A 141 -11.44 -23.92 16.59
C ARG A 141 -10.81 -22.56 16.86
N PHE A 142 -9.94 -22.10 15.97
CA PHE A 142 -9.35 -20.77 16.08
C PHE A 142 -10.42 -19.67 16.03
N PHE A 143 -11.32 -19.72 15.05
CA PHE A 143 -12.41 -18.76 14.89
C PHE A 143 -13.42 -18.80 16.05
N ALA A 144 -13.63 -19.97 16.66
CA ALA A 144 -14.49 -20.12 17.84
C ALA A 144 -14.01 -19.25 19.01
N GLY A 145 -12.68 -19.10 19.18
CA GLY A 145 -12.09 -18.18 20.16
C GLY A 145 -12.41 -16.71 19.95
N PHE A 146 -12.95 -16.33 18.79
CA PHE A 146 -13.41 -14.98 18.45
C PHE A 146 -14.93 -14.84 18.38
N GLY A 147 -15.66 -15.85 18.87
CA GLY A 147 -17.12 -15.84 18.94
C GLY A 147 -17.82 -16.33 17.66
N VAL A 148 -17.09 -16.95 16.74
CA VAL A 148 -17.66 -17.55 15.53
C VAL A 148 -18.05 -18.98 15.82
N ASN A 149 -19.34 -19.32 15.61
CA ASN A 149 -19.80 -20.71 15.75
C ASN A 149 -19.12 -21.62 14.71
N GLU A 150 -18.64 -22.81 15.12
CA GLU A 150 -17.93 -23.74 14.23
C GLU A 150 -18.76 -24.18 13.02
N LYS A 151 -20.07 -24.37 13.19
CA LYS A 151 -20.98 -24.74 12.10
C LYS A 151 -21.08 -23.60 11.07
N ASP A 152 -21.15 -22.36 11.52
CA ASP A 152 -21.23 -21.18 10.64
C ASP A 152 -19.89 -20.95 9.93
N PHE A 153 -18.76 -21.15 10.64
CA PHE A 153 -17.45 -21.13 10.01
C PHE A 153 -17.34 -22.17 8.90
N LYS A 154 -17.65 -23.45 9.17
CA LYS A 154 -17.59 -24.53 8.18
C LYS A 154 -18.49 -24.26 6.98
N LYS A 155 -19.69 -23.72 7.22
CA LYS A 155 -20.63 -23.33 6.16
C LYS A 155 -20.03 -22.23 5.28
N ALA A 156 -19.48 -21.16 5.88
CA ALA A 156 -18.85 -20.05 5.15
C ALA A 156 -17.60 -20.53 4.39
N PHE A 157 -16.71 -21.24 5.09
CA PHE A 157 -15.44 -21.75 4.54
C PHE A 157 -15.65 -22.62 3.30
N ASN A 158 -16.68 -23.49 3.30
CA ASN A 158 -16.98 -24.39 2.20
C ASN A 158 -17.97 -23.81 1.18
N SER A 159 -18.43 -22.56 1.36
CA SER A 159 -19.38 -21.95 0.44
C SER A 159 -18.80 -21.75 -0.96
N PHE A 160 -19.66 -21.77 -1.96
CA PHE A 160 -19.30 -21.45 -3.34
C PHE A 160 -18.69 -20.04 -3.45
N SER A 161 -19.24 -19.07 -2.73
CA SER A 161 -18.74 -17.69 -2.71
C SER A 161 -17.28 -17.60 -2.26
N VAL A 162 -16.92 -18.28 -1.15
CA VAL A 162 -15.54 -18.30 -0.65
C VAL A 162 -14.60 -19.01 -1.61
N LYS A 163 -14.99 -20.17 -2.14
CA LYS A 163 -14.19 -20.91 -3.13
C LYS A 163 -13.94 -20.07 -4.39
N SER A 164 -14.98 -19.43 -4.91
CA SER A 164 -14.87 -18.52 -6.07
C SER A 164 -13.93 -17.35 -5.80
N LYS A 165 -13.99 -16.75 -4.59
CA LYS A 165 -13.04 -15.65 -4.22
C LYS A 165 -11.60 -16.15 -4.14
N VAL A 166 -11.35 -17.37 -3.68
CA VAL A 166 -10.01 -17.99 -3.68
C VAL A 166 -9.51 -18.21 -5.12
N ASP A 167 -10.37 -18.69 -6.02
CA ASP A 167 -10.00 -18.86 -7.43
C ASP A 167 -9.70 -17.51 -8.11
N GLN A 168 -10.48 -16.50 -7.81
CA GLN A 168 -10.21 -15.12 -8.27
C GLN A 168 -8.88 -14.58 -7.72
N ALA A 169 -8.58 -14.82 -6.44
CA ALA A 169 -7.29 -14.42 -5.84
C ALA A 169 -6.12 -15.14 -6.53
N ASN A 170 -6.29 -16.42 -6.84
CA ASN A 170 -5.31 -17.20 -7.59
C ASN A 170 -5.10 -16.64 -9.01
N ALA A 171 -6.17 -16.29 -9.71
CA ALA A 171 -6.10 -15.68 -11.03
C ALA A 171 -5.41 -14.30 -10.98
N ARG A 172 -5.76 -13.45 -10.00
CA ARG A 172 -5.10 -12.16 -9.77
C ARG A 172 -3.61 -12.30 -9.52
N GLY A 173 -3.20 -13.19 -8.61
CA GLY A 173 -1.78 -13.42 -8.33
C GLY A 173 -0.97 -13.78 -9.58
N ARG A 174 -1.55 -14.58 -10.48
CA ARG A 174 -0.94 -14.89 -11.80
C ARG A 174 -0.91 -13.66 -12.71
N SER A 175 -2.01 -12.90 -12.81
CA SER A 175 -2.09 -11.69 -13.64
C SER A 175 -1.09 -10.63 -13.19
N TYR A 176 -0.89 -10.48 -11.89
CA TYR A 176 0.12 -9.59 -11.30
C TYR A 176 1.56 -10.13 -11.42
N ARG A 177 1.74 -11.33 -11.99
CA ARG A 177 3.03 -12.02 -12.05
C ARG A 177 3.73 -12.04 -10.68
N ALA A 178 2.96 -12.27 -9.63
CA ALA A 178 3.47 -12.27 -8.28
C ALA A 178 4.37 -13.50 -8.04
N THR A 179 5.58 -13.23 -7.56
CA THR A 179 6.61 -14.25 -7.27
C THR A 179 6.91 -14.38 -5.78
N GLY A 180 6.30 -13.52 -4.97
CA GLY A 180 6.47 -13.48 -3.52
C GLY A 180 5.52 -12.49 -2.86
N VAL A 181 5.53 -12.49 -1.54
CA VAL A 181 4.77 -11.60 -0.66
C VAL A 181 5.68 -11.11 0.48
N PRO A 182 5.42 -9.89 1.07
CA PRO A 182 4.37 -8.97 0.65
C PRO A 182 4.66 -8.34 -0.72
N ALA A 183 3.61 -7.94 -1.42
CA ALA A 183 3.74 -7.12 -2.62
C ALA A 183 2.56 -6.14 -2.70
N LEU A 184 2.81 -4.90 -3.12
CA LEU A 184 1.77 -3.94 -3.45
C LEU A 184 1.59 -3.88 -4.97
N ILE A 185 0.33 -3.84 -5.39
CA ILE A 185 -0.04 -3.66 -6.80
C ILE A 185 -0.79 -2.35 -6.92
N VAL A 186 -0.26 -1.40 -7.68
CA VAL A 186 -0.90 -0.10 -7.89
C VAL A 186 -1.58 -0.09 -9.25
N ASN A 187 -2.87 0.22 -9.22
CA ASN A 187 -3.79 0.41 -10.36
C ASN A 187 -3.73 -0.73 -11.40
N GLY A 188 -3.46 -1.96 -10.93
CA GLY A 188 -3.30 -3.12 -11.81
C GLY A 188 -2.15 -3.03 -12.82
N LYS A 189 -1.25 -2.04 -12.69
CA LYS A 189 -0.18 -1.73 -13.64
C LYS A 189 1.22 -1.94 -13.07
N TYR A 190 1.41 -1.71 -11.79
CA TYR A 190 2.72 -1.71 -11.13
C TYR A 190 2.76 -2.70 -9.98
N ARG A 191 3.84 -3.45 -9.87
CA ARG A 191 4.12 -4.33 -8.74
C ARG A 191 5.34 -3.86 -7.98
N ILE A 192 5.21 -3.73 -6.67
CA ILE A 192 6.24 -3.31 -5.73
C ILE A 192 6.53 -4.47 -4.79
N GLY A 193 7.78 -4.90 -4.69
CA GLY A 193 8.25 -5.88 -3.71
C GLY A 193 9.25 -5.25 -2.76
N ALA A 194 9.36 -5.80 -1.54
CA ALA A 194 10.25 -5.25 -0.52
C ALA A 194 11.72 -5.22 -0.94
N LYS A 195 12.19 -6.25 -1.64
CA LYS A 195 13.58 -6.34 -2.10
C LYS A 195 13.89 -5.25 -3.13
N GLU A 196 13.02 -5.08 -4.13
CA GLU A 196 13.21 -4.10 -5.21
C GLU A 196 13.08 -2.67 -4.67
N ALA A 197 12.14 -2.41 -3.77
CA ALA A 197 11.96 -1.09 -3.16
C ALA A 197 13.08 -0.73 -2.17
N GLY A 198 13.77 -1.74 -1.60
CA GLY A 198 14.79 -1.52 -0.57
C GLY A 198 14.21 -1.44 0.85
N GLY A 199 13.10 -2.11 1.11
CA GLY A 199 12.46 -2.22 2.44
C GLY A 199 11.00 -1.79 2.47
N TYR A 200 10.35 -1.99 3.62
CA TYR A 200 8.90 -1.77 3.76
C TYR A 200 8.51 -0.29 3.66
N GLU A 201 9.25 0.59 4.32
CA GLU A 201 9.03 2.04 4.24
C GLU A 201 9.14 2.55 2.79
N ASN A 202 10.08 2.01 2.04
CA ASN A 202 10.24 2.37 0.64
C ASN A 202 9.13 1.78 -0.24
N MET A 203 8.57 0.59 0.11
CA MET A 203 7.37 0.09 -0.59
C MET A 203 6.22 1.10 -0.52
N ILE A 204 6.01 1.71 0.65
CA ILE A 204 5.00 2.75 0.86
C ILE A 204 5.31 3.99 0.01
N LYS A 205 6.54 4.52 0.08
CA LYS A 205 6.95 5.69 -0.72
C LYS A 205 6.83 5.47 -2.22
N VAL A 206 7.14 4.25 -2.69
CA VAL A 206 6.95 3.87 -4.10
C VAL A 206 5.45 3.79 -4.44
N ALA A 207 4.62 3.29 -3.53
CA ALA A 207 3.18 3.25 -3.73
C ALA A 207 2.61 4.67 -3.83
N ASP A 208 2.99 5.58 -2.93
CA ASP A 208 2.58 6.99 -2.98
C ASP A 208 3.00 7.65 -4.30
N PHE A 209 4.24 7.48 -4.71
CA PHE A 209 4.72 7.97 -6.00
C PHE A 209 3.88 7.45 -7.18
N LEU A 210 3.51 6.17 -7.17
CA LEU A 210 2.72 5.57 -8.25
C LEU A 210 1.25 5.98 -8.19
N ILE A 211 0.70 6.22 -7.01
CA ILE A 211 -0.64 6.79 -6.82
C ILE A 211 -0.69 8.19 -7.44
N GLU A 212 0.27 9.06 -7.12
CA GLU A 212 0.35 10.41 -7.70
C GLU A 212 0.52 10.38 -9.23
N LYS A 213 1.33 9.45 -9.72
CA LYS A 213 1.50 9.24 -11.17
C LYS A 213 0.20 8.84 -11.86
N GLU A 214 -0.58 7.92 -11.26
CA GLU A 214 -1.88 7.52 -11.79
C GLU A 214 -2.91 8.64 -11.67
N ARG A 215 -2.90 9.39 -10.58
CA ARG A 215 -3.77 10.57 -10.36
C ARG A 215 -3.56 11.62 -11.44
N ALA A 216 -2.31 11.97 -11.75
CA ALA A 216 -1.97 12.89 -12.83
C ALA A 216 -2.43 12.36 -14.21
N GLY A 217 -2.34 11.05 -14.44
CA GLY A 217 -2.81 10.41 -15.68
C GLY A 217 -4.33 10.35 -15.85
N LEU A 218 -5.08 10.44 -14.76
CA LEU A 218 -6.55 10.49 -14.76
C LEU A 218 -7.10 11.92 -14.85
N GLY A 219 -6.23 12.96 -14.86
CA GLY A 219 -6.63 14.36 -14.88
C GLY A 219 -7.37 14.81 -13.60
N LYS A 220 -7.08 14.14 -12.48
CA LYS A 220 -7.65 14.41 -11.16
C LYS A 220 -6.70 15.27 -10.31
#